data_9f16e761c3bd510d51be564c4866c1e5
#
_entry.id   9f16e761c3bd510d51be564c4866c1e5
#
_cell.length_a   1.000
_cell.length_b   1.000
_cell.length_c   1.000
_cell.angle_alpha   90.00
_cell.angle_beta   90.00
_cell.angle_gamma   90.00
#
_symmetry.space_group_name_H-M   'P 1'
#
loop_
_entity.id
_entity.type
_entity.pdbx_description
1 polymer ?
#
loop_
_entity_poly.entity_id
_entity_poly.type
_entity_poly.pdbx_seq_one_letter_code
_entity_poly.pdbx_strand_id
1 'polypeptide(L)'
;MSIMVAYDGSSASKDALKLAVQHAKAFDDEIEVVRAEEDSDGLEYSSIERLEKKLAKEVKALLNGDAIRYTTTLLVSSSTAGEEIVRHLGVKNCREICMGVKRRSKVGKLLFGSTAQYVILNSPCPVATIR
;
A
#
# COMPACT_ATOMS: atom_id res chain seq x y z
N MET A 1 -1.77 2.74 17.04
CA MET A 1 -2.28 2.95 15.66
C MET A 1 -1.32 2.29 14.66
N SER A 2 -1.72 2.19 13.45
CA SER A 2 -0.86 1.67 12.38
C SER A 2 -0.75 2.68 11.24
N ILE A 3 0.30 2.51 10.45
CA ILE A 3 0.50 3.23 9.20
C ILE A 3 0.33 2.22 8.08
N MET A 4 -0.57 2.49 7.15
CA MET A 4 -0.80 1.62 6.01
C MET A 4 0.07 2.04 4.85
N VAL A 5 0.58 1.08 4.08
CA VAL A 5 1.32 1.33 2.86
C VAL A 5 0.62 0.61 1.70
N ALA A 6 0.27 1.35 0.67
CA ALA A 6 -0.21 0.76 -0.57
C ALA A 6 1.01 0.33 -1.41
N TYR A 7 1.15 -0.97 -1.61
CA TYR A 7 2.34 -1.56 -2.22
C TYR A 7 1.97 -2.35 -3.47
N ASP A 8 2.61 -2.04 -4.57
CA ASP A 8 2.40 -2.75 -5.86
C ASP A 8 3.72 -3.27 -6.47
N GLY A 9 4.82 -3.18 -5.74
CA GLY A 9 6.13 -3.59 -6.21
C GLY A 9 6.88 -2.55 -7.02
N SER A 10 6.26 -1.41 -7.33
CA SER A 10 6.91 -0.32 -8.05
C SER A 10 7.96 0.40 -7.19
N SER A 11 8.87 1.13 -7.84
CA SER A 11 9.84 1.96 -7.14
C SER A 11 9.16 2.98 -6.24
N ALA A 12 8.08 3.60 -6.73
CA ALA A 12 7.33 4.58 -5.95
C ALA A 12 6.73 3.96 -4.69
N SER A 13 6.17 2.73 -4.77
CA SER A 13 5.62 2.05 -3.60
C SER A 13 6.71 1.62 -2.62
N LYS A 14 7.90 1.29 -3.10
CA LYS A 14 9.05 1.01 -2.23
C LYS A 14 9.51 2.27 -1.48
N ASP A 15 9.47 3.41 -2.14
CA ASP A 15 9.77 4.69 -1.49
C ASP A 15 8.69 5.06 -0.48
N ALA A 16 7.43 4.77 -0.76
CA ALA A 16 6.35 4.93 0.20
C ALA A 16 6.56 4.07 1.44
N LEU A 17 7.04 2.85 1.28
CA LEU A 17 7.38 1.98 2.41
C LEU A 17 8.51 2.58 3.26
N LYS A 18 9.54 3.15 2.64
CA LYS A 18 10.61 3.84 3.37
C LYS A 18 10.09 5.03 4.16
N LEU A 19 9.19 5.81 3.57
CA LEU A 19 8.54 6.92 4.26
C LEU A 19 7.75 6.43 5.48
N ALA A 20 6.99 5.36 5.30
CA ALA A 20 6.21 4.76 6.38
C ALA A 20 7.09 4.28 7.52
N VAL A 21 8.27 3.71 7.22
CA VAL A 21 9.24 3.31 8.24
C VAL A 21 9.69 4.52 9.08
N GLN A 22 9.99 5.63 8.44
CA GLN A 22 10.38 6.86 9.15
C GLN A 22 9.26 7.34 10.07
N HIS A 23 8.02 7.36 9.58
CA HIS A 23 6.87 7.78 10.37
C HIS A 23 6.57 6.80 11.51
N ALA A 24 6.63 5.50 11.26
CA ALA A 24 6.39 4.49 12.27
C ALA A 24 7.38 4.58 13.42
N LYS A 25 8.65 4.85 13.12
CA LYS A 25 9.67 5.08 14.15
C LYS A 25 9.38 6.34 14.95
N ALA A 26 8.95 7.40 14.29
CA ALA A 26 8.66 8.68 14.95
C ALA A 26 7.43 8.60 15.86
N PHE A 27 6.41 7.84 15.46
CA PHE A 27 5.14 7.73 16.19
C PHE A 27 5.02 6.47 17.05
N ASP A 28 6.00 5.58 17.00
CA ASP A 28 5.97 4.25 17.64
C ASP A 28 4.74 3.44 17.18
N ASP A 29 4.47 3.50 15.89
CA ASP A 29 3.38 2.76 15.26
C ASP A 29 3.90 1.51 14.54
N GLU A 30 3.00 0.58 14.26
CA GLU A 30 3.29 -0.55 13.37
C GLU A 30 2.90 -0.20 11.93
N ILE A 31 3.41 -1.00 10.99
CA ILE A 31 3.11 -0.84 9.56
C ILE A 31 2.25 -2.01 9.08
N GLU A 32 1.24 -1.70 8.28
CA GLU A 32 0.53 -2.71 7.51
C GLU A 32 0.79 -2.45 6.03
N VAL A 33 1.47 -3.38 5.36
CA VAL A 33 1.72 -3.29 3.92
C VAL A 33 0.61 -4.04 3.20
N VAL A 34 -0.12 -3.33 2.35
CA VAL A 34 -1.32 -3.83 1.69
C VAL A 34 -1.09 -3.84 0.18
N ARG A 35 -1.36 -4.97 -0.44
CA ARG A 35 -1.43 -5.10 -1.90
C ARG A 35 -2.83 -5.52 -2.29
N ALA A 36 -3.44 -4.79 -3.21
CA ALA A 36 -4.76 -5.11 -3.74
C ALA A 36 -4.63 -5.74 -5.12
N GLU A 37 -5.29 -6.89 -5.30
CA GLU A 37 -5.36 -7.60 -6.57
C GLU A 37 -6.82 -7.66 -7.01
N GLU A 38 -7.09 -7.22 -8.24
CA GLU A 38 -8.41 -7.36 -8.83
C GLU A 38 -8.62 -8.79 -9.31
N ASP A 39 -9.72 -9.37 -8.88
CA ASP A 39 -10.11 -10.73 -9.25
C ASP A 39 -11.31 -10.67 -10.20
N SER A 40 -11.07 -10.31 -11.46
CA SER A 40 -12.10 -10.22 -12.47
C SER A 40 -12.50 -11.59 -13.04
N ASP A 41 -11.60 -12.59 -12.97
CA ASP A 41 -11.76 -13.87 -13.63
C ASP A 41 -11.75 -15.07 -12.66
N GLY A 42 -11.75 -14.82 -11.36
CA GLY A 42 -11.68 -15.88 -10.36
C GLY A 42 -10.27 -16.45 -10.19
N LEU A 43 -9.48 -15.85 -9.29
CA LEU A 43 -8.15 -16.36 -8.97
C LEU A 43 -8.26 -17.70 -8.23
N GLU A 44 -7.46 -18.67 -8.63
CA GLU A 44 -7.34 -19.92 -7.91
C GLU A 44 -6.70 -19.71 -6.54
N TYR A 45 -7.10 -20.52 -5.57
CA TYR A 45 -6.57 -20.46 -4.21
C TYR A 45 -5.03 -20.57 -4.18
N SER A 46 -4.47 -21.44 -5.01
CA SER A 46 -3.01 -21.61 -5.12
C SER A 46 -2.31 -20.34 -5.62
N SER A 47 -2.96 -19.60 -6.51
CA SER A 47 -2.43 -18.30 -6.99
C SER A 47 -2.46 -17.25 -5.90
N ILE A 48 -3.52 -17.22 -5.09
CA ILE A 48 -3.64 -16.30 -3.96
C ILE A 48 -2.53 -16.58 -2.93
N GLU A 49 -2.33 -17.84 -2.57
CA GLU A 49 -1.26 -18.22 -1.64
C GLU A 49 0.12 -17.81 -2.14
N ARG A 50 0.39 -18.00 -3.43
CA ARG A 50 1.66 -17.63 -4.04
C ARG A 50 1.88 -16.11 -3.98
N LEU A 51 0.84 -15.32 -4.25
CA LEU A 51 0.90 -13.87 -4.18
C LEU A 51 1.13 -13.40 -2.74
N GLU A 52 0.46 -14.00 -1.76
CA GLU A 52 0.66 -13.69 -0.35
C GLU A 52 2.10 -13.97 0.10
N LYS A 53 2.63 -15.12 -0.28
CA LYS A 53 4.01 -15.50 0.05
C LYS A 53 5.03 -14.59 -0.62
N LYS A 54 4.77 -14.23 -1.88
CA LYS A 54 5.64 -13.31 -2.63
C LYS A 54 5.67 -11.93 -1.96
N LEU A 55 4.50 -11.42 -1.60
CA LEU A 55 4.40 -10.14 -0.90
C LEU A 55 5.17 -10.16 0.42
N ALA A 56 4.94 -11.17 1.25
CA ALA A 56 5.62 -11.31 2.54
C ALA A 56 7.13 -11.38 2.38
N LYS A 57 7.61 -12.11 1.37
CA LYS A 57 9.05 -12.24 1.10
C LYS A 57 9.67 -10.92 0.65
N GLU A 58 9.01 -10.21 -0.26
CA GLU A 58 9.50 -8.92 -0.75
C GLU A 58 9.58 -7.89 0.38
N VAL A 59 8.53 -7.79 1.18
CA VAL A 59 8.48 -6.84 2.29
C VAL A 59 9.52 -7.18 3.36
N LYS A 60 9.69 -8.45 3.67
CA LYS A 60 10.71 -8.89 4.62
C LYS A 60 12.11 -8.46 4.17
N ALA A 61 12.42 -8.62 2.89
CA ALA A 61 13.70 -8.21 2.33
C ALA A 61 13.88 -6.69 2.40
N LEU A 62 12.82 -5.92 2.12
CA LEU A 62 12.87 -4.46 2.14
C LEU A 62 13.00 -3.89 3.56
N LEU A 63 12.43 -4.57 4.56
CA LEU A 63 12.47 -4.14 5.96
C LEU A 63 13.58 -4.81 6.77
N ASN A 64 14.45 -5.57 6.12
CA ASN A 64 15.55 -6.24 6.78
C ASN A 64 16.48 -5.22 7.46
N GLY A 65 16.72 -5.40 8.75
CA GLY A 65 17.54 -4.47 9.55
C GLY A 65 16.74 -3.33 10.21
N ASP A 66 15.47 -3.15 9.86
CA ASP A 66 14.62 -2.18 10.53
C ASP A 66 13.91 -2.82 11.73
N ALA A 67 13.98 -2.16 12.89
CA ALA A 67 13.30 -2.62 14.10
C ALA A 67 11.85 -2.12 14.12
N ILE A 68 11.05 -2.63 13.18
CA ILE A 68 9.65 -2.21 12.97
C ILE A 68 8.74 -3.44 13.05
N ARG A 69 7.63 -3.29 13.76
CA ARG A 69 6.53 -4.27 13.71
C ARG A 69 5.75 -4.03 12.44
N TYR A 70 5.52 -5.08 11.67
CA TYR A 70 4.76 -4.96 10.43
C TYR A 70 3.96 -6.21 10.13
N THR A 71 2.91 -6.05 9.35
CA THR A 71 2.14 -7.14 8.76
C THR A 71 2.01 -6.90 7.26
N THR A 72 1.74 -7.96 6.52
CA THR A 72 1.45 -7.89 5.09
C THR A 72 0.06 -8.44 4.83
N THR A 73 -0.70 -7.77 3.99
CA THR A 73 -2.08 -8.15 3.68
C THR A 73 -2.30 -8.10 2.17
N LEU A 74 -2.76 -9.20 1.61
CA LEU A 74 -3.22 -9.25 0.23
C LEU A 74 -4.74 -9.12 0.22
N LEU A 75 -5.25 -8.10 -0.46
CA LEU A 75 -6.68 -7.89 -0.66
C LEU A 75 -7.04 -8.37 -2.04
N VAL A 76 -7.91 -9.36 -2.13
CA VAL A 76 -8.39 -9.92 -3.39
C VAL A 76 -9.88 -9.66 -3.49
N SER A 77 -10.31 -8.97 -4.55
CA SER A 77 -11.71 -8.58 -4.70
C SER A 77 -12.01 -8.29 -6.17
N SER A 78 -13.30 -8.36 -6.52
CA SER A 78 -13.78 -7.92 -7.84
C SER A 78 -13.85 -6.39 -7.95
N SER A 79 -13.71 -5.67 -6.84
CA SER A 79 -13.67 -4.20 -6.83
C SER A 79 -12.30 -3.70 -7.31
N THR A 80 -12.22 -2.42 -7.65
CA THR A 80 -10.94 -1.80 -8.00
C THR A 80 -10.01 -1.77 -6.79
N ALA A 81 -8.71 -1.67 -7.07
CA ALA A 81 -7.69 -1.60 -6.01
C ALA A 81 -7.95 -0.41 -5.07
N GLY A 82 -8.29 0.75 -5.61
CA GLY A 82 -8.57 1.93 -4.80
C GLY A 82 -9.76 1.75 -3.87
N GLU A 83 -10.85 1.19 -4.39
CA GLU A 83 -12.05 0.91 -3.59
C GLU A 83 -11.76 -0.06 -2.45
N GLU A 84 -10.98 -1.10 -2.72
CA GLU A 84 -10.64 -2.11 -1.73
C GLU A 84 -9.72 -1.56 -0.63
N ILE A 85 -8.74 -0.75 -1.01
CA ILE A 85 -7.86 -0.08 -0.06
C ILE A 85 -8.65 0.85 0.86
N VAL A 86 -9.53 1.67 0.30
CA VAL A 86 -10.35 2.60 1.10
C VAL A 86 -11.29 1.84 2.04
N ARG A 87 -11.89 0.75 1.56
CA ARG A 87 -12.73 -0.11 2.42
C ARG A 87 -11.92 -0.67 3.59
N HIS A 88 -10.72 -1.15 3.32
CA HIS A 88 -9.83 -1.69 4.34
C HIS A 88 -9.40 -0.61 5.35
N LEU A 89 -9.11 0.60 4.88
CA LEU A 89 -8.83 1.74 5.76
C LEU A 89 -9.99 2.06 6.70
N GLY A 90 -11.22 1.90 6.23
CA GLY A 90 -12.43 2.21 7.00
C GLY A 90 -12.65 1.28 8.19
N VAL A 91 -12.08 0.07 8.18
CA VAL A 91 -12.22 -0.91 9.27
C VAL A 91 -10.98 -1.03 10.13
N LYS A 92 -9.94 -0.26 9.83
CA LYS A 92 -8.68 -0.26 10.58
C LYS A 92 -8.46 1.09 11.27
N ASN A 93 -7.76 1.05 12.39
CA ASN A 93 -7.39 2.27 13.11
C ASN A 93 -6.04 2.76 12.58
N CYS A 94 -6.05 3.37 11.39
CA CYS A 94 -4.84 3.84 10.73
C CYS A 94 -4.60 5.32 11.01
N ARG A 95 -3.35 5.67 11.31
CA ARG A 95 -2.93 7.05 11.44
C ARG A 95 -2.88 7.75 10.09
N GLU A 96 -2.35 7.05 9.08
CA GLU A 96 -2.23 7.54 7.72
C GLU A 96 -2.02 6.38 6.76
N ILE A 97 -2.16 6.65 5.47
CA ILE A 97 -1.70 5.75 4.42
C ILE A 97 -0.61 6.44 3.62
N CYS A 98 0.49 5.72 3.39
CA CYS A 98 1.59 6.16 2.53
C CYS A 98 1.46 5.46 1.18
N MET A 99 1.59 6.22 0.11
CA MET A 99 1.55 5.66 -1.23
C MET A 99 2.39 6.44 -2.21
N GLY A 100 2.90 5.73 -3.22
CA GLY A 100 3.63 6.34 -4.31
C GLY A 100 2.70 6.95 -5.34
N VAL A 101 3.09 8.10 -5.89
CA VAL A 101 2.43 8.70 -7.03
C VAL A 101 3.36 8.61 -8.23
N LYS A 102 2.79 8.20 -9.36
CA LYS A 102 3.61 7.59 -10.39
C LYS A 102 4.39 8.52 -11.28
N ARG A 103 3.86 9.59 -11.79
CA ARG A 103 4.57 10.20 -12.93
C ARG A 103 4.22 11.65 -13.16
N ARG A 104 5.20 12.34 -13.73
CA ARG A 104 4.96 13.54 -14.47
C ARG A 104 4.64 13.18 -15.91
N SER A 105 3.69 13.90 -16.51
CA SER A 105 3.46 13.83 -17.95
C SER A 105 4.64 14.44 -18.70
N LYS A 106 4.67 14.25 -20.03
CA LYS A 106 5.70 14.85 -20.90
C LYS A 106 5.74 16.38 -20.80
N VAL A 107 4.66 17.01 -20.38
CA VAL A 107 4.58 18.47 -20.18
C VAL A 107 4.84 18.89 -18.74
N GLY A 108 5.35 18.01 -17.89
CA GLY A 108 5.74 18.31 -16.52
C GLY A 108 4.59 18.29 -15.51
N LYS A 109 3.39 17.92 -15.89
CA LYS A 109 2.25 17.81 -14.97
C LYS A 109 2.34 16.53 -14.15
N LEU A 110 2.04 16.62 -12.87
CA LEU A 110 1.94 15.46 -12.00
C LEU A 110 0.70 14.64 -12.39
N LEU A 111 0.90 13.37 -12.73
CA LEU A 111 -0.18 12.44 -13.03
C LEU A 111 -0.30 11.43 -11.91
N PHE A 112 -1.50 11.30 -11.38
CA PHE A 112 -1.83 10.27 -10.41
C PHE A 112 -2.41 9.07 -11.13
N GLY A 113 -2.00 7.86 -10.76
CA GLY A 113 -2.70 6.65 -11.20
C GLY A 113 -4.11 6.61 -10.63
N SER A 114 -4.98 5.79 -11.22
CA SER A 114 -6.38 5.67 -10.79
C SER A 114 -6.52 5.29 -9.32
N THR A 115 -5.68 4.38 -8.83
CA THR A 115 -5.68 3.95 -7.43
C THR A 115 -5.32 5.10 -6.50
N ALA A 116 -4.24 5.82 -6.79
CA ALA A 116 -3.81 6.95 -5.97
C ALA A 116 -4.88 8.04 -5.93
N GLN A 117 -5.45 8.38 -7.07
CA GLN A 117 -6.50 9.39 -7.17
C GLN A 117 -7.71 9.01 -6.31
N TYR A 118 -8.16 7.77 -6.41
CA TYR A 118 -9.32 7.30 -5.65
C TYR A 118 -9.04 7.34 -4.14
N VAL A 119 -7.88 6.88 -3.72
CA VAL A 119 -7.51 6.87 -2.29
C VAL A 119 -7.40 8.30 -1.74
N ILE A 120 -6.75 9.20 -2.47
CA ILE A 120 -6.62 10.60 -2.05
C ILE A 120 -7.99 11.24 -1.84
N LEU A 121 -8.94 10.97 -2.74
CA LEU A 121 -10.27 11.58 -2.68
C LEU A 121 -11.19 10.95 -1.63
N ASN A 122 -10.96 9.69 -1.27
CA ASN A 122 -11.93 8.93 -0.46
C ASN A 122 -11.37 8.38 0.86
N SER A 123 -10.10 8.57 1.15
CA SER A 123 -9.49 8.04 2.36
C SER A 123 -10.08 8.67 3.61
N PRO A 124 -10.41 7.86 4.64
CA PRO A 124 -10.87 8.38 5.94
C PRO A 124 -9.74 8.92 6.81
N CYS A 125 -8.48 8.75 6.39
CA CYS A 125 -7.30 9.24 7.12
C CYS A 125 -6.38 10.01 6.19
N PRO A 126 -5.40 10.76 6.74
CA PRO A 126 -4.42 11.47 5.90
C PRO A 126 -3.70 10.54 4.94
N VAL A 127 -3.38 11.06 3.76
CA VAL A 127 -2.65 10.35 2.71
C VAL A 127 -1.31 11.05 2.51
N ALA A 128 -0.22 10.34 2.81
CA ALA A 128 1.12 10.82 2.53
C ALA A 128 1.57 10.24 1.19
N THR A 129 1.90 11.09 0.24
CA THR A 129 2.33 10.67 -1.09
C THR A 129 3.80 10.96 -1.31
N ILE A 130 4.46 10.08 -2.05
CA ILE A 130 5.85 10.25 -2.44
C ILE A 130 6.01 9.82 -3.90
N ARG A 131 6.92 10.46 -4.60
CA ARG A 131 7.19 10.20 -6.00
C ARG A 131 8.66 9.85 -6.25
#